data_d4cde0a493b20891eb8717c290e94a16
#
_entry.id   d4cde0a493b20891eb8717c290e94a16
#
_cell.length_a   1.000
_cell.length_b   1.000
_cell.length_c   1.000
_cell.angle_alpha   90.00
_cell.angle_beta   90.00
_cell.angle_gamma   90.00
#
_symmetry.space_group_name_H-M   'P 1'
#
loop_
_entity.id
_entity.type
_entity.pdbx_description
1 polymer ?
#
loop_
_entity_poly.entity_id
_entity_poly.type
_entity_poly.pdbx_seq_one_letter_code
_entity_poly.pdbx_strand_id
1 'polypeptide(L)'
;MTMTEEKAAVGRQPDKLLSTIGLCARAGRLIVGTPMVCEAMRKAGAVICVLEASDTSDNTHKKLTDKCTFYHVPHHRLAADGSALGHAVGKTGAVAAVAVTDRDLYKALEKYL
;
A
#
# COMPACT_ATOMS: atom_id res chain seq x y z
N MET A 1 -20.16 22.41 -10.93
CA MET A 1 -19.99 22.01 -10.67
C MET A 1 -19.32 21.58 -10.25
N THR A 2 -18.77 21.85 -10.27
CA THR A 2 -18.16 21.44 -9.60
C THR A 2 -17.95 20.12 -9.52
N MET A 3 -18.35 19.44 -10.16
CA MET A 3 -18.29 18.21 -10.19
C MET A 3 -17.05 17.64 -10.66
N THR A 4 -16.25 18.30 -11.32
CA THR A 4 -15.01 17.85 -11.77
C THR A 4 -14.09 17.46 -10.66
N GLU A 5 -14.08 18.27 -9.66
CA GLU A 5 -13.26 17.96 -8.54
C GLU A 5 -13.74 16.75 -7.89
N GLU A 6 -15.01 16.55 -7.90
CA GLU A 6 -15.52 15.42 -7.30
C GLU A 6 -15.09 14.19 -7.99
N LYS A 7 -14.98 14.24 -9.28
CA LYS A 7 -14.56 13.12 -9.97
C LYS A 7 -13.16 12.76 -9.62
N ALA A 8 -12.33 13.72 -9.51
CA ALA A 8 -10.97 13.48 -9.12
C ALA A 8 -10.92 12.83 -7.76
N ALA A 9 -11.80 13.26 -6.89
CA ALA A 9 -11.82 12.69 -5.56
C ALA A 9 -12.37 11.30 -5.55
N VAL A 10 -13.30 11.02 -6.42
CA VAL A 10 -13.89 9.72 -6.46
C VAL A 10 -12.85 8.64 -6.72
N GLY A 11 -11.95 8.88 -7.61
CA GLY A 11 -10.95 7.89 -7.93
C GLY A 11 -9.95 7.67 -6.82
N ARG A 12 -10.02 8.51 -5.77
CA ARG A 12 -9.06 8.38 -4.71
C ARG A 12 -9.69 8.27 -3.37
N GLN A 13 -10.73 7.56 -3.20
CA GLN A 13 -11.47 7.50 -1.96
C GLN A 13 -10.60 6.90 -0.87
N PRO A 14 -9.88 7.71 -0.08
CA PRO A 14 -8.93 7.16 0.89
C PRO A 14 -9.57 6.33 1.97
N ASP A 15 -10.79 6.67 2.36
CA ASP A 15 -11.45 5.90 3.40
C ASP A 15 -11.75 4.48 2.94
N LYS A 16 -12.21 4.33 1.71
CA LYS A 16 -12.51 2.99 1.20
C LYS A 16 -11.24 2.21 0.93
N LEU A 17 -10.21 2.88 0.45
CA LEU A 17 -8.94 2.24 0.23
C LEU A 17 -8.38 1.73 1.56
N LEU A 18 -8.36 2.58 2.58
CA LEU A 18 -7.81 2.18 3.88
C LEU A 18 -8.65 1.07 4.53
N SER A 19 -9.97 1.11 4.37
CA SER A 19 -10.82 0.05 4.89
C SER A 19 -10.50 -1.28 4.22
N THR A 20 -10.28 -1.25 2.93
CA THR A 20 -9.95 -2.47 2.19
C THR A 20 -8.57 -3.00 2.59
N ILE A 21 -7.61 -2.09 2.79
CA ILE A 21 -6.30 -2.50 3.29
C ILE A 21 -6.44 -3.15 4.67
N GLY A 22 -7.29 -2.59 5.52
CA GLY A 22 -7.56 -3.18 6.84
C GLY A 22 -8.13 -4.58 6.74
N LEU A 23 -9.00 -4.82 5.77
CA LEU A 23 -9.54 -6.16 5.54
C LEU A 23 -8.43 -7.12 5.12
N CYS A 24 -7.52 -6.67 4.28
CA CYS A 24 -6.38 -7.50 3.87
C CYS A 24 -5.53 -7.88 5.08
N ALA A 25 -5.32 -6.92 5.98
CA ALA A 25 -4.54 -7.19 7.18
C ALA A 25 -5.23 -8.22 8.07
N ARG A 26 -6.54 -8.07 8.26
CA ARG A 26 -7.28 -9.01 9.09
C ARG A 26 -7.36 -10.40 8.48
N ALA A 27 -7.29 -10.48 7.17
CA ALA A 27 -7.29 -11.77 6.48
C ALA A 27 -5.92 -12.44 6.48
N GLY A 28 -4.90 -11.78 7.02
CA GLY A 28 -3.56 -12.33 7.05
C GLY A 28 -2.87 -12.29 5.69
N ARG A 29 -3.31 -11.40 4.80
CA ARG A 29 -2.77 -11.32 3.45
C ARG A 29 -1.95 -10.05 3.24
N LEU A 30 -1.37 -9.52 4.30
CA LEU A 30 -0.60 -8.29 4.23
C LEU A 30 0.68 -8.44 5.02
N ILE A 31 1.78 -7.97 4.45
CA ILE A 31 3.05 -7.90 5.15
C ILE A 31 3.25 -6.43 5.50
N VAL A 32 3.55 -6.13 6.74
CA VAL A 32 3.62 -4.77 7.25
C VAL A 32 5.03 -4.38 7.60
N GLY A 33 5.45 -3.20 7.13
CA GLY A 33 6.75 -2.64 7.48
C GLY A 33 7.78 -2.82 6.39
N THR A 34 8.56 -1.76 6.14
CA THR A 34 9.52 -1.75 5.05
C THR A 34 10.51 -2.93 5.08
N PRO A 35 11.13 -3.25 6.23
CA PRO A 35 12.08 -4.36 6.23
C PRO A 35 11.45 -5.68 5.84
N MET A 36 10.25 -5.94 6.35
CA MET A 36 9.56 -7.20 6.06
C MET A 36 9.10 -7.24 4.61
N VAL A 37 8.67 -6.11 4.08
CA VAL A 37 8.25 -6.03 2.69
C VAL A 37 9.43 -6.32 1.77
N CYS A 38 10.57 -5.71 2.04
CA CYS A 38 11.77 -5.93 1.23
C CYS A 38 12.23 -7.38 1.28
N GLU A 39 12.17 -7.97 2.46
CA GLU A 39 12.59 -9.35 2.61
C GLU A 39 11.65 -10.28 1.85
N ALA A 40 10.34 -10.03 1.92
CA ALA A 40 9.37 -10.87 1.25
C ALA A 40 9.50 -10.81 -0.28
N MET A 41 9.93 -9.67 -0.81
CA MET A 41 10.07 -9.53 -2.26
C MET A 41 11.15 -10.44 -2.84
N ARG A 42 12.07 -10.90 -2.01
CA ARG A 42 13.13 -11.79 -2.47
C ARG A 42 12.59 -13.15 -2.89
N LYS A 43 11.40 -13.50 -2.41
CA LYS A 43 10.79 -14.77 -2.77
C LYS A 43 9.85 -14.54 -3.95
N ALA A 44 10.12 -15.16 -5.07
CA ALA A 44 9.35 -14.92 -6.28
C ALA A 44 7.88 -15.21 -6.06
N GLY A 45 7.03 -14.28 -6.47
CA GLY A 45 5.59 -14.44 -6.38
C GLY A 45 4.99 -14.21 -5.01
N ALA A 46 5.81 -13.96 -3.98
CA ALA A 46 5.28 -13.77 -2.63
C ALA A 46 4.55 -12.45 -2.47
N VAL A 47 5.00 -11.42 -3.17
CA VAL A 47 4.42 -10.08 -3.06
C VAL A 47 3.74 -9.73 -4.36
N ILE A 48 2.46 -9.39 -4.27
CA ILE A 48 1.66 -9.02 -5.45
C ILE A 48 1.80 -7.54 -5.75
N CYS A 49 1.80 -6.70 -4.71
CA CYS A 49 2.06 -5.26 -4.89
C CYS A 49 2.55 -4.66 -3.59
N VAL A 50 3.17 -3.48 -3.69
CA VAL A 50 3.64 -2.73 -2.53
C VAL A 50 2.89 -1.41 -2.49
N LEU A 51 2.38 -1.06 -1.31
CA LEU A 51 1.68 0.19 -1.07
C LEU A 51 2.51 1.01 -0.10
N GLU A 52 2.87 2.21 -0.50
CA GLU A 52 3.75 3.08 0.27
C GLU A 52 2.98 4.30 0.76
N ALA A 53 3.19 4.68 2.02
CA ALA A 53 2.56 5.88 2.59
C ALA A 53 3.08 7.14 1.89
N SER A 54 2.31 8.22 1.98
CA SER A 54 2.65 9.46 1.27
C SER A 54 3.84 10.21 1.86
N ASP A 55 4.15 9.96 3.12
CA ASP A 55 5.16 10.73 3.85
C ASP A 55 6.42 9.93 4.19
N THR A 56 6.73 8.90 3.41
CA THR A 56 7.96 8.14 3.63
C THR A 56 9.17 9.03 3.37
N SER A 57 10.27 8.71 4.05
CA SER A 57 11.51 9.42 3.83
C SER A 57 12.03 9.14 2.43
N ASP A 58 12.90 10.02 1.94
CA ASP A 58 13.50 9.84 0.62
C ASP A 58 14.27 8.54 0.53
N ASN A 59 14.98 8.18 1.59
CA ASN A 59 15.73 6.93 1.60
C ASN A 59 14.83 5.71 1.50
N THR A 60 13.74 5.72 2.25
CA THR A 60 12.80 4.60 2.22
C THR A 60 12.11 4.52 0.86
N HIS A 61 11.70 5.67 0.34
CA HIS A 61 11.06 5.71 -0.97
C HIS A 61 11.98 5.15 -2.05
N LYS A 62 13.25 5.56 -2.03
CA LYS A 62 14.20 5.08 -3.02
C LYS A 62 14.42 3.59 -2.88
N LYS A 63 14.55 3.09 -1.66
CA LYS A 63 14.75 1.67 -1.43
C LYS A 63 13.58 0.87 -1.96
N LEU A 64 12.35 1.30 -1.68
CA LEU A 64 11.17 0.59 -2.16
C LEU A 64 11.08 0.64 -3.67
N THR A 65 11.34 1.80 -4.25
CA THR A 65 11.29 1.95 -5.70
C THR A 65 12.30 1.03 -6.38
N ASP A 66 13.54 1.01 -5.87
CA ASP A 66 14.58 0.18 -6.45
C ASP A 66 14.24 -1.31 -6.35
N LYS A 67 13.74 -1.73 -5.19
CA LYS A 67 13.40 -3.14 -5.01
C LYS A 67 12.20 -3.55 -5.85
N CYS A 68 11.18 -2.71 -5.91
CA CYS A 68 10.01 -3.02 -6.72
C CYS A 68 10.38 -3.09 -8.21
N THR A 69 11.27 -2.21 -8.65
CA THR A 69 11.74 -2.24 -10.03
C THR A 69 12.53 -3.52 -10.28
N PHE A 70 13.42 -3.87 -9.38
CA PHE A 70 14.27 -5.05 -9.55
C PHE A 70 13.46 -6.33 -9.61
N TYR A 71 12.48 -6.46 -8.73
CA TYR A 71 11.66 -7.68 -8.67
C TYR A 71 10.39 -7.61 -9.51
N HIS A 72 10.18 -6.53 -10.24
CA HIS A 72 9.01 -6.33 -11.11
C HIS A 72 7.70 -6.42 -10.34
N VAL A 73 7.66 -5.75 -9.17
CA VAL A 73 6.48 -5.72 -8.33
C VAL A 73 5.79 -4.36 -8.48
N PRO A 74 4.48 -4.32 -8.73
CA PRO A 74 3.77 -3.06 -8.80
C PRO A 74 3.90 -2.27 -7.50
N HIS A 75 4.11 -0.96 -7.63
CA HIS A 75 4.41 -0.09 -6.49
C HIS A 75 3.49 1.13 -6.58
N HIS A 76 2.72 1.37 -5.54
CA HIS A 76 1.79 2.49 -5.50
C HIS A 76 2.07 3.35 -4.28
N ARG A 77 2.20 4.65 -4.48
CA ARG A 77 2.34 5.58 -3.37
C ARG A 77 0.96 6.13 -3.07
N LEU A 78 0.51 5.95 -1.82
CA LEU A 78 -0.83 6.31 -1.41
C LEU A 78 -0.94 7.79 -1.08
N ALA A 79 -2.17 8.32 -1.08
CA ALA A 79 -2.41 9.66 -0.57
C ALA A 79 -2.40 9.67 0.96
N ALA A 80 -2.62 8.53 1.59
CA ALA A 80 -2.63 8.43 3.04
C ALA A 80 -1.23 8.39 3.60
N ASP A 81 -1.03 9.01 4.75
CA ASP A 81 0.29 9.04 5.39
C ASP A 81 0.52 7.78 6.24
N GLY A 82 1.72 7.69 6.81
CA GLY A 82 2.09 6.53 7.59
C GLY A 82 1.23 6.32 8.82
N SER A 83 0.77 7.40 9.43
CA SER A 83 -0.09 7.31 10.59
C SER A 83 -1.44 6.67 10.22
N ALA A 84 -2.04 7.12 9.13
CA ALA A 84 -3.30 6.57 8.66
C ALA A 84 -3.14 5.12 8.22
N LEU A 85 -2.05 4.81 7.56
CA LEU A 85 -1.79 3.44 7.11
C LEU A 85 -1.58 2.53 8.31
N GLY A 86 -0.82 2.97 9.31
CA GLY A 86 -0.61 2.20 10.52
C GLY A 86 -1.91 1.90 11.23
N HIS A 87 -2.77 2.91 11.36
CA HIS A 87 -4.07 2.74 12.00
C HIS A 87 -4.92 1.71 11.22
N ALA A 88 -4.91 1.80 9.91
CA ALA A 88 -5.72 0.92 9.08
C ALA A 88 -5.32 -0.55 9.25
N VAL A 89 -4.05 -0.83 9.48
CA VAL A 89 -3.59 -2.21 9.62
C VAL A 89 -3.46 -2.65 11.08
N GLY A 90 -3.97 -1.84 12.00
CA GLY A 90 -4.02 -2.23 13.41
C GLY A 90 -2.73 -2.06 14.18
N LYS A 91 -1.84 -1.18 13.72
CA LYS A 91 -0.60 -0.89 14.43
C LYS A 91 -0.74 0.40 15.22
N THR A 92 0.04 0.53 16.27
CA THR A 92 -0.01 1.72 17.10
C THR A 92 0.83 2.87 16.57
N GLY A 93 1.78 2.58 15.70
CA GLY A 93 2.66 3.60 15.14
C GLY A 93 2.47 3.77 13.65
N ALA A 94 3.25 4.66 13.07
CA ALA A 94 3.21 4.88 11.64
C ALA A 94 3.80 3.69 10.89
N VAL A 95 3.25 3.40 9.72
CA VAL A 95 3.73 2.33 8.86
C VAL A 95 4.07 2.95 7.50
N ALA A 96 5.29 2.75 7.05
CA ALA A 96 5.74 3.35 5.80
C ALA A 96 5.28 2.56 4.59
N ALA A 97 5.20 1.25 4.69
CA ALA A 97 4.85 0.43 3.52
C ALA A 97 4.24 -0.89 3.94
N VAL A 98 3.38 -1.42 3.09
CA VAL A 98 2.81 -2.75 3.26
C VAL A 98 2.87 -3.46 1.91
N ALA A 99 2.84 -4.79 1.94
CA ALA A 99 2.80 -5.59 0.72
C ALA A 99 1.56 -6.46 0.75
N VAL A 100 0.85 -6.50 -0.36
CA VAL A 100 -0.32 -7.37 -0.52
C VAL A 100 0.17 -8.70 -1.09
N THR A 101 -0.26 -9.79 -0.49
CA THR A 101 0.21 -11.11 -0.87
C THR A 101 -0.86 -11.96 -1.56
N ASP A 102 -2.03 -11.38 -1.80
CA ASP A 102 -3.15 -12.10 -2.40
C ASP A 102 -3.65 -11.36 -3.63
N ARG A 103 -3.71 -12.06 -4.74
CA ARG A 103 -4.05 -11.43 -6.01
C ARG A 103 -5.50 -10.95 -6.06
N ASP A 104 -6.42 -11.69 -5.46
CA ASP A 104 -7.81 -11.28 -5.46
C ASP A 104 -8.03 -10.03 -4.64
N LEU A 105 -7.33 -9.92 -3.51
CA LEU A 105 -7.42 -8.73 -2.68
C LEU A 105 -6.78 -7.53 -3.39
N TYR A 106 -5.72 -7.76 -4.14
CA TYR A 106 -5.14 -6.69 -4.93
C TYR A 106 -6.16 -6.18 -5.95
N LYS A 107 -6.90 -7.06 -6.59
CA LYS A 107 -7.93 -6.62 -7.53
C LYS A 107 -8.97 -5.75 -6.84
N ALA A 108 -9.33 -6.09 -5.62
CA ALA A 108 -10.29 -5.28 -4.88
C ALA A 108 -9.73 -3.90 -4.55
N LEU A 109 -8.40 -3.80 -4.37
CA LEU A 109 -7.76 -2.52 -4.08
C LEU A 109 -7.55 -1.67 -5.32
N GLU A 110 -7.34 -2.29 -6.47
CA GLU A 110 -6.97 -1.56 -7.68
C GLU A 110 -7.90 -0.42 -8.03
N LYS A 111 -9.18 -0.58 -7.81
CA LYS A 111 -10.12 0.46 -8.17
C LYS A 111 -9.97 1.72 -7.32
N TYR A 112 -9.24 1.64 -6.22
CA TYR A 112 -8.98 2.80 -5.37
C TYR A 112 -7.57 3.34 -5.53
N LEU A 113 -6.77 2.71 -6.35
CA LEU A 113 -5.38 3.12 -6.60
C LEU A 113 -5.24 3.97 -7.90
#